data_cfd32628e8d43eaab39afa56eb8d035b
#
_entry.id   cfd32628e8d43eaab39afa56eb8d035b
#
_cell.length_a   1.000
_cell.length_b   1.000
_cell.length_c   1.000
_cell.angle_alpha   90.00
_cell.angle_beta   90.00
_cell.angle_gamma   90.00
#
_symmetry.space_group_name_H-M   'P 1'
#
loop_
_entity.id
_entity.type
_entity.pdbx_description
1 polymer ?
#
loop_
_entity_poly.entity_id
_entity_poly.type
_entity_poly.pdbx_seq_one_letter_code
_entity_poly.pdbx_strand_id
1 'polypeptide(L)'
;MSANNKIVFITLTLAVIVSLFFYERYYVTQPVLYPDFGITIPAGYTTHGIDVSRYQRKINWDEVVQMRDKGQRISFAFVKCTEGTTIIDPFYKKNWEQLKEKRLLRGCYLYFHPNKKAKQQA
;
A
#
# COMPACT_ATOMS: atom_id res chain seq x y z
N MET A 1 39.68 -36.73 9.49
CA MET A 1 39.61 -35.31 9.81
C MET A 1 39.82 -35.17 11.33
N SER A 2 40.80 -34.39 11.74
CA SER A 2 41.10 -34.11 13.16
C SER A 2 39.85 -33.45 13.82
N ALA A 3 39.72 -33.64 15.15
CA ALA A 3 38.62 -33.00 15.90
C ALA A 3 38.61 -31.48 15.72
N ASN A 4 39.78 -30.87 15.69
CA ASN A 4 39.93 -29.43 15.45
C ASN A 4 39.41 -28.99 14.06
N ASN A 5 39.64 -29.80 13.00
CA ASN A 5 39.17 -29.47 11.66
C ASN A 5 37.62 -29.62 11.57
N LYS A 6 37.02 -30.54 12.33
CA LYS A 6 35.55 -30.64 12.40
C LYS A 6 34.93 -29.42 13.07
N ILE A 7 35.54 -28.94 14.18
CA ILE A 7 35.07 -27.74 14.88
C ILE A 7 35.17 -26.52 13.96
N VAL A 8 36.31 -26.32 13.32
CA VAL A 8 36.49 -25.19 12.36
C VAL A 8 35.47 -25.26 11.22
N PHE A 9 35.22 -26.43 10.68
CA PHE A 9 34.22 -26.57 9.61
C PHE A 9 32.80 -26.22 10.09
N ILE A 10 32.40 -26.70 11.27
CA ILE A 10 31.08 -26.41 11.86
C ILE A 10 30.92 -24.90 12.12
N THR A 11 31.95 -24.26 12.69
CA THR A 11 31.87 -22.81 12.99
C THR A 11 31.77 -21.97 11.72
N LEU A 12 32.52 -22.31 10.68
CA LEU A 12 32.43 -21.62 9.38
C LEU A 12 31.05 -21.80 8.73
N THR A 13 30.52 -23.03 8.76
CA THR A 13 29.19 -23.30 8.22
C THR A 13 28.12 -22.49 8.96
N LEU A 14 28.20 -22.45 10.29
CA LEU A 14 27.27 -21.69 11.11
C LEU A 14 27.37 -20.18 10.82
N ALA A 15 28.59 -19.65 10.67
CA ALA A 15 28.80 -18.25 10.33
C ALA A 15 28.20 -17.88 8.96
N VAL A 16 28.34 -18.76 7.97
CA VAL A 16 27.72 -18.56 6.64
C VAL A 16 26.19 -18.55 6.75
N ILE A 17 25.60 -19.50 7.47
CA ILE A 17 24.13 -19.58 7.67
C ILE A 17 23.62 -18.30 8.35
N VAL A 18 24.28 -17.87 9.41
CA VAL A 18 23.93 -16.64 10.13
C VAL A 18 24.07 -15.39 9.23
N SER A 19 25.13 -15.33 8.44
CA SER A 19 25.34 -14.22 7.50
C SER A 19 24.26 -14.18 6.41
N LEU A 20 23.89 -15.34 5.86
CA LEU A 20 22.80 -15.46 4.88
C LEU A 20 21.47 -15.05 5.47
N PHE A 21 21.18 -15.48 6.71
CA PHE A 21 19.96 -15.10 7.42
C PHE A 21 19.85 -13.57 7.60
N PHE A 22 20.93 -12.93 8.07
CA PHE A 22 20.94 -11.47 8.23
C PHE A 22 20.91 -10.72 6.89
N TYR A 23 21.58 -11.26 5.85
CA TYR A 23 21.55 -10.71 4.52
C TYR A 23 20.13 -10.72 3.96
N GLU A 24 19.47 -11.87 3.99
CA GLU A 24 18.10 -12.03 3.52
C GLU A 24 17.14 -11.11 4.30
N ARG A 25 17.28 -11.08 5.64
CA ARG A 25 16.49 -10.19 6.50
C ARG A 25 16.67 -8.72 6.15
N TYR A 26 17.90 -8.29 5.88
CA TYR A 26 18.21 -6.92 5.52
C TYR A 26 17.61 -6.54 4.17
N TYR A 27 17.83 -7.34 3.13
CA TYR A 27 17.37 -7.00 1.78
C TYR A 27 15.87 -7.16 1.58
N VAL A 28 15.24 -8.15 2.19
CA VAL A 28 13.78 -8.37 2.10
C VAL A 28 12.98 -7.29 2.82
N THR A 29 13.58 -6.60 3.81
CA THR A 29 12.88 -5.55 4.58
C THR A 29 13.07 -4.14 4.02
N GLN A 30 13.88 -3.95 2.97
CA GLN A 30 14.09 -2.61 2.42
C GLN A 30 12.84 -2.08 1.74
N PRO A 31 12.49 -0.80 1.95
CA PRO A 31 11.39 -0.17 1.23
C PRO A 31 11.64 -0.18 -0.28
N VAL A 32 10.58 -0.38 -1.04
CA VAL A 32 10.63 -0.42 -2.51
C VAL A 32 10.14 0.91 -3.06
N LEU A 33 10.97 1.59 -3.85
CA LEU A 33 10.57 2.76 -4.60
C LEU A 33 9.77 2.34 -5.85
N TYR A 34 8.59 2.90 -6.01
CA TYR A 34 7.72 2.78 -7.18
C TYR A 34 7.72 4.12 -7.93
N PRO A 35 8.60 4.30 -8.94
CA PRO A 35 8.80 5.60 -9.58
C PRO A 35 7.57 6.08 -10.35
N ASP A 36 6.83 5.18 -11.01
CA ASP A 36 5.63 5.54 -11.77
C ASP A 36 4.45 5.89 -10.84
N PHE A 37 4.42 5.38 -9.63
CA PHE A 37 3.48 5.78 -8.58
C PHE A 37 3.97 6.98 -7.76
N GLY A 38 5.26 7.32 -7.85
CA GLY A 38 5.88 8.44 -7.13
C GLY A 38 6.00 8.22 -5.62
N ILE A 39 6.01 6.97 -5.14
CA ILE A 39 6.01 6.63 -3.72
C ILE A 39 7.00 5.52 -3.37
N THR A 40 7.39 5.49 -2.10
CA THR A 40 8.15 4.39 -1.52
C THR A 40 7.26 3.62 -0.55
N ILE A 41 7.17 2.31 -0.73
CA ILE A 41 6.32 1.43 0.08
C ILE A 41 7.21 0.47 0.87
N PRO A 42 6.95 0.23 2.16
CA PRO A 42 7.66 -0.80 2.92
C PRO A 42 7.59 -2.15 2.23
N ALA A 43 8.66 -2.94 2.35
CA ALA A 43 8.71 -4.29 1.78
C ALA A 43 7.60 -5.19 2.36
N GLY A 44 7.19 -6.18 1.58
CA GLY A 44 6.19 -7.17 2.00
C GLY A 44 4.75 -6.81 1.69
N TYR A 45 4.46 -5.57 1.26
CA TYR A 45 3.13 -5.19 0.79
C TYR A 45 3.01 -5.43 -0.72
N THR A 46 2.10 -6.31 -1.09
CA THR A 46 1.86 -6.71 -2.49
C THR A 46 0.53 -6.21 -3.05
N THR A 47 -0.28 -5.59 -2.22
CA THR A 47 -1.61 -5.07 -2.60
C THR A 47 -1.63 -3.58 -2.40
N HIS A 48 -1.83 -2.83 -3.48
CA HIS A 48 -1.78 -1.37 -3.48
C HIS A 48 -3.14 -0.80 -3.85
N GLY A 49 -3.49 0.29 -3.22
CA GLY A 49 -4.69 1.05 -3.49
C GLY A 49 -4.44 2.55 -3.40
N ILE A 50 -5.44 3.31 -3.74
CA ILE A 50 -5.43 4.77 -3.63
C ILE A 50 -6.64 5.24 -2.83
N ASP A 51 -6.51 6.39 -2.20
CA ASP A 51 -7.65 7.15 -1.69
C ASP A 51 -7.86 8.42 -2.52
N VAL A 52 -9.11 8.77 -2.74
CA VAL A 52 -9.48 9.90 -3.57
C VAL A 52 -10.61 10.71 -2.95
N SER A 53 -10.64 11.99 -3.27
CA SER A 53 -11.65 12.94 -2.84
C SER A 53 -11.90 14.02 -3.90
N ARG A 54 -12.69 15.02 -3.58
CA ARG A 54 -12.90 16.20 -4.46
C ARG A 54 -11.60 16.91 -4.89
N TYR A 55 -10.52 16.76 -4.15
CA TYR A 55 -9.25 17.41 -4.47
C TYR A 55 -8.60 16.86 -5.75
N GLN A 56 -8.82 15.59 -6.07
CA GLN A 56 -8.39 14.99 -7.33
C GLN A 56 -9.31 15.36 -8.50
N ARG A 57 -10.45 16.03 -8.25
CA ARG A 57 -11.42 16.43 -9.27
C ARG A 57 -11.92 15.23 -10.10
N LYS A 58 -11.96 15.38 -11.44
CA LYS A 58 -12.36 14.32 -12.36
C LYS A 58 -11.19 13.36 -12.59
N ILE A 59 -11.39 12.10 -12.24
CA ILE A 59 -10.40 11.04 -12.39
C ILE A 59 -10.71 10.24 -13.66
N ASN A 60 -9.66 9.91 -14.41
CA ASN A 60 -9.74 8.95 -15.51
C ASN A 60 -9.50 7.52 -14.96
N TRP A 61 -10.57 6.87 -14.58
CA TRP A 61 -10.48 5.52 -14.01
C TRP A 61 -9.99 4.45 -14.99
N ASP A 62 -10.10 4.70 -16.32
CA ASP A 62 -9.52 3.82 -17.33
C ASP A 62 -7.99 3.82 -17.27
N GLU A 63 -7.39 4.97 -17.05
CA GLU A 63 -5.95 5.07 -16.85
C GLU A 63 -5.54 4.46 -15.51
N VAL A 64 -6.26 4.76 -14.42
CA VAL A 64 -5.94 4.25 -13.08
C VAL A 64 -5.93 2.72 -13.04
N VAL A 65 -6.89 2.04 -13.65
CA VAL A 65 -6.92 0.57 -13.65
C VAL A 65 -5.83 -0.04 -14.55
N GLN A 66 -5.24 0.75 -15.43
CA GLN A 66 -4.13 0.33 -16.28
C GLN A 66 -2.75 0.65 -15.68
N MET A 67 -2.68 1.50 -14.66
CA MET A 67 -1.41 1.83 -14.01
C MET A 67 -0.69 0.59 -13.53
N ARG A 68 0.60 0.52 -13.84
CA ARG A 68 1.51 -0.55 -13.41
C ARG A 68 2.85 0.05 -13.04
N ASP A 69 3.42 -0.46 -11.97
CA ASP A 69 4.81 -0.18 -11.60
C ASP A 69 5.42 -1.45 -10.99
N LYS A 70 6.56 -1.89 -11.51
CA LYS A 70 7.26 -3.11 -11.08
C LYS A 70 6.34 -4.34 -10.94
N GLY A 71 5.38 -4.48 -11.86
CA GLY A 71 4.39 -5.56 -11.85
C GLY A 71 3.23 -5.37 -10.86
N GLN A 72 3.26 -4.34 -10.03
CA GLN A 72 2.15 -3.99 -9.15
C GLN A 72 1.10 -3.16 -9.87
N ARG A 73 -0.14 -3.28 -9.41
CA ARG A 73 -1.30 -2.54 -9.94
C ARG A 73 -2.11 -1.94 -8.80
N ILE A 74 -2.93 -0.97 -9.12
CA ILE A 74 -3.97 -0.49 -8.22
C ILE A 74 -5.06 -1.56 -8.12
N SER A 75 -5.27 -2.09 -6.93
CA SER A 75 -6.18 -3.20 -6.65
C SER A 75 -7.47 -2.75 -5.97
N PHE A 76 -7.46 -1.60 -5.31
CA PHE A 76 -8.61 -1.02 -4.64
C PHE A 76 -8.53 0.50 -4.59
N ALA A 77 -9.67 1.14 -4.33
CA ALA A 77 -9.73 2.57 -4.07
C ALA A 77 -10.68 2.90 -2.92
N PHE A 78 -10.29 3.82 -2.06
CA PHE A 78 -11.17 4.45 -1.10
C PHE A 78 -11.63 5.82 -1.60
N VAL A 79 -12.92 6.08 -1.55
CA VAL A 79 -13.51 7.35 -1.99
C VAL A 79 -14.06 8.09 -0.79
N LYS A 80 -13.67 9.35 -0.63
CA LYS A 80 -14.25 10.20 0.42
C LYS A 80 -15.74 10.36 0.16
N CYS A 81 -16.58 9.97 1.13
CA CYS A 81 -18.02 10.17 1.05
C CYS A 81 -18.43 11.47 1.74
N THR A 82 -17.94 11.71 2.95
CA THR A 82 -18.31 12.89 3.74
C THR A 82 -17.09 13.52 4.42
N GLU A 83 -17.24 14.75 4.90
CA GLU A 83 -16.23 15.48 5.65
C GLU A 83 -16.90 16.29 6.75
N GLY A 84 -16.53 16.01 7.99
CA GLY A 84 -17.13 16.63 9.15
C GLY A 84 -18.65 16.38 9.21
N THR A 85 -19.41 17.42 9.58
CA THR A 85 -20.86 17.30 9.82
C THR A 85 -21.74 17.72 8.65
N THR A 86 -21.19 18.33 7.60
CA THR A 86 -22.00 19.05 6.59
C THR A 86 -21.56 18.83 5.15
N ILE A 87 -20.36 18.34 4.93
CA ILE A 87 -19.82 18.25 3.56
C ILE A 87 -20.03 16.81 3.05
N ILE A 88 -20.74 16.71 1.93
CA ILE A 88 -20.78 15.51 1.09
C ILE A 88 -19.81 15.75 -0.07
N ASP A 89 -18.92 14.80 -0.34
CA ASP A 89 -17.97 14.94 -1.44
C ASP A 89 -18.72 14.92 -2.79
N PRO A 90 -18.62 15.98 -3.61
CA PRO A 90 -19.40 16.12 -4.84
C PRO A 90 -19.04 15.07 -5.90
N PHE A 91 -17.86 14.46 -5.81
CA PHE A 91 -17.43 13.41 -6.73
C PHE A 91 -17.69 11.98 -6.21
N TYR A 92 -18.14 11.81 -4.95
CA TYR A 92 -18.35 10.51 -4.34
C TYR A 92 -19.18 9.58 -5.21
N LYS A 93 -20.41 9.99 -5.53
CA LYS A 93 -21.34 9.15 -6.30
C LYS A 93 -20.76 8.74 -7.66
N LYS A 94 -20.16 9.69 -8.36
CA LYS A 94 -19.58 9.42 -9.68
C LYS A 94 -18.40 8.45 -9.60
N ASN A 95 -17.45 8.70 -8.67
CA ASN A 95 -16.31 7.82 -8.49
C ASN A 95 -16.75 6.42 -8.04
N TRP A 96 -17.75 6.33 -7.16
CA TRP A 96 -18.29 5.07 -6.68
C TRP A 96 -18.85 4.21 -7.82
N GLU A 97 -19.65 4.79 -8.73
CA GLU A 97 -20.21 4.09 -9.89
C GLU A 97 -19.12 3.68 -10.90
N GLN A 98 -18.19 4.58 -11.20
CA GLN A 98 -17.10 4.27 -12.11
C GLN A 98 -16.20 3.14 -11.60
N LEU A 99 -15.88 3.11 -10.31
CA LEU A 99 -15.15 1.99 -9.70
C LEU A 99 -15.91 0.66 -9.80
N LYS A 100 -17.24 0.70 -9.67
CA LYS A 100 -18.10 -0.48 -9.89
C LYS A 100 -18.01 -1.00 -11.33
N GLU A 101 -18.15 -0.10 -12.30
CA GLU A 101 -18.04 -0.43 -13.72
C GLU A 101 -16.68 -1.05 -14.07
N LYS A 102 -15.61 -0.52 -13.48
CA LYS A 102 -14.24 -1.04 -13.65
C LYS A 102 -13.96 -2.30 -12.84
N ARG A 103 -14.91 -2.78 -12.03
CA ARG A 103 -14.74 -3.94 -11.13
C ARG A 103 -13.56 -3.80 -10.17
N LEU A 104 -13.21 -2.56 -9.81
CA LEU A 104 -12.19 -2.30 -8.83
C LEU A 104 -12.79 -2.43 -7.42
N LEU A 105 -12.09 -3.09 -6.52
CA LEU A 105 -12.52 -3.14 -5.13
C LEU A 105 -12.58 -1.71 -4.58
N ARG A 106 -13.70 -1.37 -3.92
CA ARG A 106 -13.92 -0.02 -3.45
C ARG A 106 -14.42 0.04 -2.02
N GLY A 107 -14.00 1.07 -1.32
CA GLY A 107 -14.50 1.47 -0.02
C GLY A 107 -14.79 2.96 0.02
N CYS A 108 -15.44 3.41 1.08
CA CYS A 108 -15.61 4.84 1.31
C CYS A 108 -15.07 5.23 2.68
N TYR A 109 -14.75 6.51 2.84
CA TYR A 109 -14.29 7.05 4.11
C TYR A 109 -14.89 8.40 4.43
N LEU A 110 -15.03 8.65 5.71
CA LEU A 110 -15.35 9.95 6.30
C LEU A 110 -14.04 10.68 6.63
N TYR A 111 -13.90 11.94 6.23
CA TYR A 111 -12.82 12.78 6.72
C TYR A 111 -13.24 13.41 8.06
N PHE A 112 -12.67 12.90 9.14
CA PHE A 112 -13.04 13.26 10.50
C PHE A 112 -12.42 14.60 10.93
N HIS A 113 -13.23 15.47 11.57
CA HIS A 113 -12.76 16.69 12.20
C HIS A 113 -12.76 16.54 13.74
N PRO A 114 -11.60 16.52 14.39
CA PRO A 114 -11.50 16.28 15.83
C PRO A 114 -12.21 17.37 16.69
N ASN A 115 -12.38 18.56 16.13
CA ASN A 115 -13.03 19.68 16.80
C ASN A 115 -14.57 19.66 16.71
N LYS A 116 -15.15 18.63 16.09
CA LYS A 116 -16.61 18.46 15.96
C LYS A 116 -17.06 17.19 16.69
N LYS A 117 -18.33 17.19 17.14
CA LYS A 117 -18.89 16.04 17.87
C LYS A 117 -18.87 14.79 16.97
N ALA A 118 -18.24 13.72 17.42
CA ALA A 118 -18.09 12.48 16.66
C ALA A 118 -19.44 11.91 16.18
N LYS A 119 -20.43 11.85 17.08
CA LYS A 119 -21.78 11.34 16.79
C LYS A 119 -22.52 12.08 15.66
N GLN A 120 -22.13 13.32 15.34
CA GLN A 120 -22.74 14.11 14.27
C GLN A 120 -22.02 13.90 12.91
N GLN A 121 -20.87 13.24 12.92
CA GLN A 121 -20.06 12.99 11.72
C GLN A 121 -20.23 11.56 11.19
N ALA A 122 -20.80 10.66 11.97
CA ALA A 122 -21.01 9.25 11.65
C ALA A 122 -22.29 9.03 10.82
#